data_e3e14443e4779960482b26881bb06e6c
#
_entry.id   e3e14443e4779960482b26881bb06e6c
#
_cell.length_a   1.000
_cell.length_b   1.000
_cell.length_c   1.000
_cell.angle_alpha   90.00
_cell.angle_beta   90.00
_cell.angle_gamma   90.00
#
_symmetry.space_group_name_H-M   'P 1'
#
loop_
_entity.id
_entity.type
_entity.pdbx_description
1 polymer ?
#
loop_
_entity_poly.entity_id
_entity_poly.type
_entity_poly.pdbx_seq_one_letter_code
_entity_poly.pdbx_strand_id
1 'polypeptide(L)'
;VARAALEACRVLAVGVAALLVLAVAGSIVTVADRAGWWVAALVAGPVLLAAGVVGALVATAAKWVLVGRVRAEEHPLWSSFVWRNELADTFVEVVAAPWFCRWALGTPLLPLWLRSLGARVGRGVWCETYWWPEPDLVTVGDGATVNRGCVVQTHLFHDRILSMDEVRLDAGATLGPHGVVLPAARIGRHARVGPGSLVMRGEHVPDGTSWVGNPIGPWTDATAPA
;
A
#
# COMPACT_ATOMS: atom_id res chain seq x y z
N VAL A 1 11.13 1.66 -28.12
CA VAL A 1 9.73 1.97 -28.51
C VAL A 1 8.76 1.52 -27.45
N ALA A 2 8.76 0.24 -27.01
CA ALA A 2 7.81 -0.29 -26.03
C ALA A 2 7.85 0.46 -24.67
N ARG A 3 9.04 0.77 -24.14
CA ARG A 3 9.19 1.55 -22.90
C ARG A 3 8.59 2.95 -23.06
N ALA A 4 8.90 3.65 -24.15
CA ALA A 4 8.37 4.99 -24.38
C ALA A 4 6.83 5.00 -24.46
N ALA A 5 6.23 3.95 -25.04
CA ALA A 5 4.77 3.80 -25.06
C ALA A 5 4.19 3.59 -23.64
N LEU A 6 4.84 2.76 -22.81
CA LEU A 6 4.43 2.57 -21.40
C LEU A 6 4.61 3.83 -20.55
N GLU A 7 5.72 4.55 -20.74
CA GLU A 7 5.92 5.86 -20.08
C GLU A 7 4.83 6.87 -20.49
N ALA A 8 4.46 6.88 -21.77
CA ALA A 8 3.31 7.70 -22.24
C ALA A 8 2.00 7.28 -21.57
N CYS A 9 1.80 5.99 -21.25
CA CYS A 9 0.62 5.52 -20.53
C CYS A 9 0.52 6.05 -19.08
N ARG A 10 1.62 6.53 -18.46
CA ARG A 10 1.54 7.22 -17.16
C ARG A 10 0.69 8.50 -17.24
N VAL A 11 0.67 9.15 -18.40
CA VAL A 11 -0.20 10.29 -18.67
C VAL A 11 -1.69 9.91 -18.54
N LEU A 12 -2.05 8.65 -18.81
CA LEU A 12 -3.43 8.17 -18.62
C LEU A 12 -3.84 8.21 -17.14
N ALA A 13 -2.95 7.83 -16.22
CA ALA A 13 -3.25 7.92 -14.78
C ALA A 13 -3.49 9.37 -14.36
N VAL A 14 -2.69 10.32 -14.86
CA VAL A 14 -2.89 11.75 -14.63
C VAL A 14 -4.20 12.22 -15.25
N GLY A 15 -4.51 11.77 -16.46
CA GLY A 15 -5.80 12.05 -17.14
C GLY A 15 -7.01 11.56 -16.33
N VAL A 16 -6.94 10.34 -15.79
CA VAL A 16 -7.99 9.79 -14.92
C VAL A 16 -8.14 10.62 -13.65
N ALA A 17 -7.03 11.00 -13.01
CA ALA A 17 -7.07 11.86 -11.82
C ALA A 17 -7.71 13.24 -12.15
N ALA A 18 -7.36 13.84 -13.28
CA ALA A 18 -7.97 15.10 -13.75
C ALA A 18 -9.48 14.94 -14.01
N LEU A 19 -9.90 13.83 -14.64
CA LEU A 19 -11.32 13.54 -14.86
C LEU A 19 -12.08 13.38 -13.55
N LEU A 20 -11.48 12.76 -12.52
CA LEU A 20 -12.10 12.69 -11.19
C LEU A 20 -12.29 14.08 -10.57
N VAL A 21 -11.27 14.94 -10.67
CA VAL A 21 -11.38 16.34 -10.20
C VAL A 21 -12.53 17.07 -10.92
N LEU A 22 -12.57 16.98 -12.24
CA LEU A 22 -13.62 17.62 -13.05
C LEU A 22 -15.01 17.06 -12.75
N ALA A 23 -15.14 15.75 -12.56
CA ALA A 23 -16.41 15.11 -12.22
C ALA A 23 -16.91 15.54 -10.84
N VAL A 24 -16.04 15.62 -9.84
CA VAL A 24 -16.37 16.11 -8.49
C VAL A 24 -16.79 17.58 -8.55
N ALA A 25 -15.96 18.42 -9.17
CA ALA A 25 -16.25 19.87 -9.28
C ALA A 25 -17.56 20.10 -10.03
N GLY A 26 -17.75 19.46 -11.18
CA GLY A 26 -18.96 19.57 -11.99
C GLY A 26 -20.21 19.11 -11.24
N SER A 27 -20.12 18.02 -10.47
CA SER A 27 -21.22 17.52 -9.63
C SER A 27 -21.61 18.54 -8.55
N ILE A 28 -20.62 19.09 -7.84
CA ILE A 28 -20.85 20.09 -6.77
C ILE A 28 -21.46 21.37 -7.35
N VAL A 29 -20.94 21.89 -8.47
CA VAL A 29 -21.46 23.08 -9.14
C VAL A 29 -22.89 22.83 -9.62
N THR A 30 -23.16 21.70 -10.25
CA THR A 30 -24.51 21.35 -10.73
C THR A 30 -25.52 21.31 -9.58
N VAL A 31 -25.15 20.77 -8.42
CA VAL A 31 -26.02 20.78 -7.23
C VAL A 31 -26.19 22.19 -6.69
N ALA A 32 -25.11 22.99 -6.66
CA ALA A 32 -25.19 24.39 -6.20
C ALA A 32 -26.12 25.23 -7.06
N ASP A 33 -26.07 25.07 -8.38
CA ASP A 33 -26.95 25.82 -9.33
C ASP A 33 -28.42 25.41 -9.21
N ARG A 34 -28.67 24.10 -8.91
CA ARG A 34 -30.06 23.60 -8.84
C ARG A 34 -30.73 23.76 -7.47
N ALA A 35 -29.95 23.60 -6.40
CA ALA A 35 -30.44 23.46 -5.03
C ALA A 35 -29.80 24.43 -4.02
N GLY A 36 -28.84 25.23 -4.48
CA GLY A 36 -28.13 26.19 -3.65
C GLY A 36 -26.90 25.64 -2.98
N TRP A 37 -25.99 26.53 -2.58
CA TRP A 37 -24.64 26.18 -2.03
C TRP A 37 -24.69 25.41 -0.73
N TRP A 38 -25.72 25.58 0.11
CA TRP A 38 -25.86 24.81 1.35
C TRP A 38 -26.09 23.33 1.08
N VAL A 39 -26.93 23.02 0.07
CA VAL A 39 -27.18 21.63 -0.34
C VAL A 39 -25.92 21.05 -0.98
N ALA A 40 -25.21 21.80 -1.81
CA ALA A 40 -23.95 21.41 -2.40
C ALA A 40 -22.89 21.09 -1.32
N ALA A 41 -22.81 21.90 -0.26
CA ALA A 41 -21.89 21.64 0.86
C ALA A 41 -22.22 20.34 1.60
N LEU A 42 -23.51 20.03 1.83
CA LEU A 42 -23.94 18.77 2.46
C LEU A 42 -23.62 17.54 1.60
N VAL A 43 -23.73 17.67 0.28
CA VAL A 43 -23.51 16.56 -0.68
C VAL A 43 -22.03 16.40 -1.03
N ALA A 44 -21.19 17.39 -0.80
CA ALA A 44 -19.77 17.35 -1.14
C ALA A 44 -19.03 16.16 -0.50
N GLY A 45 -19.27 15.85 0.78
CA GLY A 45 -18.68 14.70 1.46
C GLY A 45 -18.98 13.36 0.78
N PRO A 46 -20.26 13.00 0.59
CA PRO A 46 -20.63 11.82 -0.18
C PRO A 46 -20.04 11.75 -1.60
N VAL A 47 -19.98 12.88 -2.33
CA VAL A 47 -19.38 12.94 -3.67
C VAL A 47 -17.87 12.64 -3.61
N LEU A 48 -17.16 13.21 -2.64
CA LEU A 48 -15.73 12.94 -2.44
C LEU A 48 -15.47 11.48 -2.05
N LEU A 49 -16.30 10.90 -1.19
CA LEU A 49 -16.21 9.48 -0.83
C LEU A 49 -16.44 8.57 -2.05
N ALA A 50 -17.45 8.89 -2.87
CA ALA A 50 -17.70 8.15 -4.10
C ALA A 50 -16.52 8.24 -5.07
N ALA A 51 -15.94 9.42 -5.26
CA ALA A 51 -14.74 9.61 -6.06
C ALA A 51 -13.54 8.79 -5.51
N GLY A 52 -13.40 8.73 -4.20
CA GLY A 52 -12.39 7.88 -3.54
C GLY A 52 -12.56 6.40 -3.86
N VAL A 53 -13.80 5.90 -3.76
CA VAL A 53 -14.10 4.50 -4.13
C VAL A 53 -13.82 4.24 -5.61
N VAL A 54 -14.21 5.16 -6.50
CA VAL A 54 -13.89 5.05 -7.94
C VAL A 54 -12.39 5.03 -8.16
N GLY A 55 -11.62 5.91 -7.52
CA GLY A 55 -10.16 5.93 -7.60
C GLY A 55 -9.52 4.61 -7.15
N ALA A 56 -9.99 4.05 -6.03
CA ALA A 56 -9.54 2.75 -5.53
C ALA A 56 -9.84 1.60 -6.52
N LEU A 57 -11.05 1.59 -7.10
CA LEU A 57 -11.44 0.59 -8.09
C LEU A 57 -10.65 0.70 -9.39
N VAL A 58 -10.37 1.91 -9.86
CA VAL A 58 -9.54 2.15 -11.06
C VAL A 58 -8.11 1.63 -10.84
N ALA A 59 -7.49 1.94 -9.70
CA ALA A 59 -6.15 1.45 -9.39
C ALA A 59 -6.13 -0.08 -9.25
N THR A 60 -7.16 -0.68 -8.64
CA THR A 60 -7.32 -2.13 -8.56
C THR A 60 -7.44 -2.76 -9.95
N ALA A 61 -8.28 -2.19 -10.81
CA ALA A 61 -8.42 -2.67 -12.19
C ALA A 61 -7.11 -2.55 -12.98
N ALA A 62 -6.41 -1.42 -12.85
CA ALA A 62 -5.11 -1.20 -13.47
C ALA A 62 -4.09 -2.27 -13.05
N LYS A 63 -3.99 -2.57 -11.74
CA LYS A 63 -3.11 -3.63 -11.24
C LYS A 63 -3.44 -4.98 -11.88
N TRP A 64 -4.71 -5.39 -11.89
CA TRP A 64 -5.10 -6.69 -12.43
C TRP A 64 -4.95 -6.80 -13.94
N VAL A 65 -5.20 -5.72 -14.69
CA VAL A 65 -5.05 -5.69 -16.16
C VAL A 65 -3.58 -5.63 -16.58
N LEU A 66 -2.77 -4.84 -15.90
CA LEU A 66 -1.37 -4.61 -16.28
C LEU A 66 -0.43 -5.72 -15.79
N VAL A 67 -0.59 -6.15 -14.55
CA VAL A 67 0.36 -7.04 -13.86
C VAL A 67 -0.24 -8.41 -13.60
N GLY A 68 -1.51 -8.47 -13.21
CA GLY A 68 -2.15 -9.69 -12.79
C GLY A 68 -1.65 -10.15 -11.41
N ARG A 69 -1.52 -11.46 -11.21
CA ARG A 69 -1.03 -12.04 -9.96
C ARG A 69 0.49 -12.09 -9.96
N VAL A 70 1.08 -11.47 -8.94
CA VAL A 70 2.53 -11.48 -8.72
C VAL A 70 2.96 -12.70 -7.92
N ARG A 71 4.16 -13.21 -8.23
CA ARG A 71 4.81 -14.33 -7.53
C ARG A 71 6.21 -13.92 -7.08
N ALA A 72 6.75 -14.65 -6.12
CA ALA A 72 8.15 -14.51 -5.70
C ALA A 72 9.07 -15.03 -6.81
N GLU A 73 9.52 -14.12 -7.66
CA GLU A 73 10.32 -14.40 -8.86
C GLU A 73 11.34 -13.28 -9.08
N GLU A 74 12.29 -13.52 -9.94
CA GLU A 74 13.29 -12.53 -10.35
C GLU A 74 13.01 -12.06 -11.78
N HIS A 75 13.09 -10.74 -11.98
CA HIS A 75 12.90 -10.13 -13.30
C HIS A 75 14.07 -9.20 -13.64
N PRO A 76 14.58 -9.26 -14.88
CA PRO A 76 15.53 -8.24 -15.35
C PRO A 76 14.89 -6.84 -15.29
N LEU A 77 15.65 -5.84 -14.86
CA LEU A 77 15.20 -4.44 -14.70
C LEU A 77 14.51 -3.88 -15.95
N TRP A 78 14.93 -4.31 -17.13
CA TRP A 78 14.38 -3.86 -18.40
C TRP A 78 13.29 -4.78 -18.96
N SER A 79 12.72 -5.67 -18.14
CA SER A 79 11.63 -6.56 -18.55
C SER A 79 10.30 -5.81 -18.67
N SER A 80 9.40 -6.37 -19.46
CA SER A 80 8.03 -5.84 -19.59
C SER A 80 7.24 -5.94 -18.29
N PHE A 81 7.61 -6.88 -17.40
CA PHE A 81 7.00 -7.01 -16.09
C PHE A 81 7.27 -5.76 -15.24
N VAL A 82 8.54 -5.37 -15.09
CA VAL A 82 8.94 -4.20 -14.28
C VAL A 82 8.22 -2.94 -14.78
N TRP A 83 8.19 -2.72 -16.09
CA TRP A 83 7.53 -1.52 -16.65
C TRP A 83 6.02 -1.50 -16.41
N ARG A 84 5.34 -2.66 -16.48
CA ARG A 84 3.91 -2.76 -16.20
C ARG A 84 3.62 -2.60 -14.72
N ASN A 85 4.49 -3.12 -13.84
CA ASN A 85 4.41 -2.94 -12.40
C ASN A 85 4.54 -1.47 -12.02
N GLU A 86 5.57 -0.78 -12.53
CA GLU A 86 5.74 0.66 -12.33
C GLU A 86 4.54 1.50 -12.83
N LEU A 87 3.92 1.07 -13.93
CA LEU A 87 2.70 1.74 -14.42
C LEU A 87 1.51 1.50 -13.48
N ALA A 88 1.33 0.28 -12.97
CA ALA A 88 0.28 -0.01 -11.99
C ALA A 88 0.47 0.80 -10.69
N ASP A 89 1.71 0.92 -10.21
CA ASP A 89 2.07 1.76 -9.06
C ASP A 89 1.73 3.23 -9.31
N THR A 90 1.91 3.72 -10.54
CA THR A 90 1.51 5.08 -10.90
C THR A 90 0.00 5.30 -10.71
N PHE A 91 -0.86 4.32 -11.01
CA PHE A 91 -2.29 4.42 -10.74
C PHE A 91 -2.58 4.44 -9.23
N VAL A 92 -1.85 3.69 -8.44
CA VAL A 92 -1.97 3.74 -6.97
C VAL A 92 -1.60 5.13 -6.46
N GLU A 93 -0.44 5.67 -6.84
CA GLU A 93 0.07 6.94 -6.33
C GLU A 93 -0.72 8.16 -6.82
N VAL A 94 -1.10 8.18 -8.10
CA VAL A 94 -1.74 9.36 -8.72
C VAL A 94 -3.25 9.33 -8.56
N VAL A 95 -3.86 8.14 -8.52
CA VAL A 95 -5.33 8.00 -8.49
C VAL A 95 -5.82 7.55 -7.11
N ALA A 96 -5.36 6.40 -6.58
CA ALA A 96 -5.90 5.87 -5.32
C ALA A 96 -5.39 6.62 -4.09
N ALA A 97 -4.12 6.99 -4.03
CA ALA A 97 -3.51 7.59 -2.85
C ALA A 97 -4.18 8.93 -2.45
N PRO A 98 -4.37 9.92 -3.34
CA PRO A 98 -5.00 11.19 -2.98
C PRO A 98 -6.50 11.07 -2.70
N TRP A 99 -7.20 10.17 -3.39
CA TRP A 99 -8.66 10.10 -3.33
C TRP A 99 -9.20 9.10 -2.31
N PHE A 100 -8.43 8.03 -2.01
CA PHE A 100 -8.87 6.95 -1.14
C PHE A 100 -7.89 6.67 -0.01
N CYS A 101 -6.62 6.35 -0.30
CA CYS A 101 -5.74 5.74 0.68
C CYS A 101 -5.48 6.63 1.89
N ARG A 102 -5.26 7.93 1.68
CA ARG A 102 -4.88 8.87 2.76
C ARG A 102 -5.93 9.01 3.86
N TRP A 103 -7.22 8.93 3.53
CA TRP A 103 -8.28 8.98 4.53
C TRP A 103 -8.72 7.58 5.01
N ALA A 104 -8.36 6.52 4.27
CA ALA A 104 -8.62 5.14 4.65
C ALA A 104 -7.59 4.59 5.66
N LEU A 105 -6.45 5.29 5.89
CA LEU A 105 -5.44 4.88 6.87
C LEU A 105 -6.05 4.65 8.25
N GLY A 106 -5.71 3.53 8.90
CA GLY A 106 -6.23 3.18 10.22
C GLY A 106 -7.73 2.83 10.23
N THR A 107 -8.36 2.69 9.07
CA THR A 107 -9.75 2.23 8.97
C THR A 107 -9.84 0.81 8.40
N PRO A 108 -10.94 0.07 8.61
CA PRO A 108 -11.13 -1.25 8.01
C PRO A 108 -11.19 -1.25 6.48
N LEU A 109 -11.40 -0.08 5.85
CA LEU A 109 -11.49 0.06 4.40
C LEU A 109 -10.14 -0.17 3.72
N LEU A 110 -9.04 0.26 4.34
CA LEU A 110 -7.71 0.04 3.78
C LEU A 110 -7.34 -1.44 3.66
N PRO A 111 -7.44 -2.28 4.71
CA PRO A 111 -7.26 -3.72 4.61
C PRO A 111 -8.16 -4.40 3.57
N LEU A 112 -9.41 -3.95 3.43
CA LEU A 112 -10.32 -4.47 2.39
C LEU A 112 -9.81 -4.17 0.99
N TRP A 113 -9.36 -2.94 0.75
CA TRP A 113 -8.79 -2.57 -0.53
C TRP A 113 -7.47 -3.30 -0.82
N LEU A 114 -6.57 -3.44 0.14
CA LEU A 114 -5.33 -4.20 -0.01
C LEU A 114 -5.60 -5.68 -0.37
N ARG A 115 -6.65 -6.28 0.20
CA ARG A 115 -7.11 -7.62 -0.23
C ARG A 115 -7.55 -7.63 -1.70
N SER A 116 -8.22 -6.59 -2.18
CA SER A 116 -8.63 -6.50 -3.58
C SER A 116 -7.46 -6.41 -4.55
N LEU A 117 -6.31 -5.91 -4.08
CA LEU A 117 -5.04 -5.89 -4.81
C LEU A 117 -4.29 -7.24 -4.78
N GLY A 118 -4.73 -8.19 -3.95
CA GLY A 118 -4.13 -9.53 -3.87
C GLY A 118 -3.47 -9.87 -2.53
N ALA A 119 -3.36 -8.91 -1.59
CA ALA A 119 -2.77 -9.15 -0.29
C ALA A 119 -3.60 -10.11 0.58
N ARG A 120 -2.92 -10.91 1.39
CA ARG A 120 -3.55 -11.79 2.38
C ARG A 120 -3.59 -11.07 3.73
N VAL A 121 -4.69 -10.40 4.03
CA VAL A 121 -4.85 -9.63 5.27
C VAL A 121 -5.92 -10.27 6.14
N GLY A 122 -5.58 -10.58 7.38
CA GLY A 122 -6.44 -11.18 8.38
C GLY A 122 -7.54 -10.25 8.91
N ARG A 123 -8.27 -10.70 9.93
CA ARG A 123 -9.32 -9.92 10.59
C ARG A 123 -8.73 -9.00 11.65
N GLY A 124 -9.35 -7.83 11.87
CA GLY A 124 -8.94 -6.91 12.93
C GLY A 124 -7.54 -6.32 12.76
N VAL A 125 -7.00 -6.32 11.55
CA VAL A 125 -5.70 -5.72 11.24
C VAL A 125 -5.82 -4.21 11.28
N TRP A 126 -4.94 -3.56 12.07
CA TRP A 126 -4.71 -2.13 12.03
C TRP A 126 -3.63 -1.81 11.02
N CYS A 127 -3.92 -0.98 10.01
CA CYS A 127 -2.98 -0.66 8.95
C CYS A 127 -2.99 0.84 8.65
N GLU A 128 -1.83 1.49 8.82
CA GLU A 128 -1.63 2.91 8.55
C GLU A 128 -0.63 3.17 7.42
N THR A 129 -0.42 2.19 6.53
CA THR A 129 0.34 2.35 5.30
C THR A 129 -0.35 1.63 4.15
N TYR A 130 -0.44 2.30 3.01
CA TYR A 130 -1.01 1.72 1.78
C TYR A 130 0.07 1.25 0.81
N TRP A 131 1.32 1.61 1.06
CA TRP A 131 2.42 1.33 0.16
C TRP A 131 2.94 -0.08 0.35
N TRP A 132 2.37 -1.00 -0.40
CA TRP A 132 2.78 -2.39 -0.53
C TRP A 132 3.01 -2.66 -2.02
N PRO A 133 4.26 -2.56 -2.52
CA PRO A 133 4.56 -2.59 -3.97
C PRO A 133 3.97 -3.78 -4.71
N GLU A 134 4.14 -4.99 -4.18
CA GLU A 134 3.54 -6.20 -4.70
C GLU A 134 2.61 -6.82 -3.63
N PRO A 135 1.33 -6.39 -3.56
CA PRO A 135 0.43 -6.82 -2.48
C PRO A 135 0.22 -8.33 -2.40
N ASP A 136 0.28 -9.04 -3.53
CA ASP A 136 0.15 -10.50 -3.58
C ASP A 136 1.20 -11.23 -2.72
N LEU A 137 2.35 -10.60 -2.47
CA LEU A 137 3.46 -11.15 -1.70
C LEU A 137 3.39 -10.78 -0.21
N VAL A 138 2.37 -10.02 0.22
CA VAL A 138 2.21 -9.59 1.60
C VAL A 138 1.15 -10.44 2.31
N THR A 139 1.54 -11.02 3.44
CA THR A 139 0.64 -11.73 4.35
C THR A 139 0.67 -11.07 5.72
N VAL A 140 -0.50 -10.63 6.19
CA VAL A 140 -0.69 -10.03 7.52
C VAL A 140 -1.76 -10.80 8.26
N GLY A 141 -1.41 -11.41 9.38
CA GLY A 141 -2.27 -12.25 10.20
C GLY A 141 -3.30 -11.46 11.02
N ASP A 142 -4.23 -12.20 11.63
CA ASP A 142 -5.31 -11.61 12.43
C ASP A 142 -4.78 -10.73 13.57
N GLY A 143 -5.39 -9.57 13.78
CA GLY A 143 -5.02 -8.65 14.87
C GLY A 143 -3.63 -8.03 14.78
N ALA A 144 -2.92 -8.19 13.67
CA ALA A 144 -1.63 -7.57 13.48
C ALA A 144 -1.74 -6.04 13.27
N THR A 145 -0.67 -5.34 13.56
CA THR A 145 -0.59 -3.88 13.47
C THR A 145 0.57 -3.46 12.58
N VAL A 146 0.27 -2.66 11.54
CA VAL A 146 1.25 -1.99 10.69
C VAL A 146 1.07 -0.50 10.87
N ASN A 147 1.98 0.13 11.60
CA ASN A 147 1.86 1.53 11.98
C ASN A 147 2.24 2.50 10.86
N ARG A 148 2.04 3.79 11.13
CA ARG A 148 2.30 4.88 10.18
C ARG A 148 3.75 4.93 9.73
N GLY A 149 3.95 5.20 8.43
CA GLY A 149 5.27 5.35 7.84
C GLY A 149 6.05 4.05 7.69
N CYS A 150 5.42 2.89 7.97
CA CYS A 150 6.05 1.61 7.72
C CYS A 150 6.21 1.33 6.23
N VAL A 151 7.30 0.67 5.89
CA VAL A 151 7.58 0.16 4.55
C VAL A 151 7.56 -1.37 4.59
N VAL A 152 6.60 -1.96 3.87
CA VAL A 152 6.53 -3.41 3.66
C VAL A 152 7.09 -3.68 2.26
N GLN A 153 8.40 -3.88 2.21
CA GLN A 153 9.13 -4.01 0.95
C GLN A 153 9.16 -5.46 0.50
N THR A 154 8.58 -5.74 -0.64
CA THR A 154 8.47 -7.08 -1.23
C THR A 154 9.52 -7.35 -2.29
N HIS A 155 10.27 -6.33 -2.71
CA HIS A 155 11.34 -6.48 -3.69
C HIS A 155 12.61 -5.70 -3.33
N LEU A 156 13.73 -6.11 -3.92
CA LEU A 156 15.00 -5.37 -3.92
C LEU A 156 15.59 -5.38 -5.33
N PHE A 157 16.27 -4.29 -5.67
CA PHE A 157 17.07 -4.21 -6.89
C PHE A 157 18.53 -4.54 -6.58
N HIS A 158 19.07 -5.54 -7.25
CA HIS A 158 20.49 -5.88 -7.20
C HIS A 158 20.96 -6.33 -8.59
N ASP A 159 22.12 -5.88 -9.03
CA ASP A 159 22.73 -6.24 -10.32
C ASP A 159 21.76 -6.17 -11.52
N ARG A 160 20.91 -5.16 -11.57
CA ARG A 160 19.87 -4.97 -12.61
C ARG A 160 18.79 -6.07 -12.62
N ILE A 161 18.60 -6.72 -11.50
CA ILE A 161 17.54 -7.69 -11.28
C ILE A 161 16.61 -7.14 -10.20
N LEU A 162 15.31 -7.20 -10.46
CA LEU A 162 14.25 -7.06 -9.45
C LEU A 162 14.02 -8.44 -8.84
N SER A 163 14.47 -8.64 -7.61
CA SER A 163 14.23 -9.88 -6.86
C SER A 163 13.08 -9.66 -5.88
N MET A 164 12.00 -10.41 -6.06
CA MET A 164 10.78 -10.31 -5.25
C MET A 164 10.63 -11.51 -4.33
N ASP A 165 10.15 -11.27 -3.09
CA ASP A 165 9.90 -12.33 -2.13
C ASP A 165 8.75 -11.99 -1.19
N GLU A 166 8.18 -13.01 -0.52
CA GLU A 166 7.07 -12.81 0.41
C GLU A 166 7.53 -12.05 1.67
N VAL A 167 6.65 -11.19 2.19
CA VAL A 167 6.77 -10.59 3.53
C VAL A 167 5.60 -11.06 4.38
N ARG A 168 5.90 -11.53 5.59
CA ARG A 168 4.89 -12.10 6.48
C ARG A 168 4.92 -11.47 7.87
N LEU A 169 3.79 -10.96 8.29
CA LEU A 169 3.49 -10.56 9.66
C LEU A 169 2.45 -11.53 10.21
N ASP A 170 2.80 -12.34 11.19
CA ASP A 170 1.88 -13.33 11.76
C ASP A 170 0.83 -12.68 12.70
N ALA A 171 -0.12 -13.49 13.19
CA ALA A 171 -1.22 -12.99 14.01
C ALA A 171 -0.71 -12.23 15.25
N GLY A 172 -1.29 -11.06 15.52
CA GLY A 172 -0.91 -10.19 16.62
C GLY A 172 0.47 -9.54 16.52
N ALA A 173 1.19 -9.72 15.40
CA ALA A 173 2.47 -9.07 15.17
C ALA A 173 2.32 -7.55 15.09
N THR A 174 3.31 -6.82 15.59
CA THR A 174 3.33 -5.35 15.54
C THR A 174 4.60 -4.87 14.83
N LEU A 175 4.42 -4.10 13.77
CA LEU A 175 5.47 -3.31 13.14
C LEU A 175 5.32 -1.86 13.60
N GLY A 176 6.26 -1.38 14.40
CA GLY A 176 6.27 -0.04 14.98
C GLY A 176 6.42 1.07 13.93
N PRO A 177 6.05 2.32 14.27
CA PRO A 177 6.10 3.44 13.33
C PRO A 177 7.46 3.56 12.62
N HIS A 178 7.41 3.87 11.32
CA HIS A 178 8.61 3.98 10.47
C HIS A 178 9.49 2.74 10.43
N GLY A 179 8.94 1.57 10.79
CA GLY A 179 9.61 0.28 10.64
C GLY A 179 9.67 -0.13 9.17
N VAL A 180 10.77 -0.77 8.79
CA VAL A 180 10.98 -1.31 7.44
C VAL A 180 11.13 -2.83 7.52
N VAL A 181 10.39 -3.54 6.69
CA VAL A 181 10.52 -5.00 6.55
C VAL A 181 10.94 -5.32 5.13
N LEU A 182 12.07 -6.01 4.98
CA LEU A 182 12.62 -6.38 3.68
C LEU A 182 12.10 -7.74 3.19
N PRO A 183 12.27 -8.06 1.89
CA PRO A 183 11.77 -9.31 1.29
C PRO A 183 12.23 -10.56 2.03
N ALA A 184 11.44 -11.62 1.97
CA ALA A 184 11.65 -12.90 2.66
C ALA A 184 11.64 -12.83 4.20
N ALA A 185 11.36 -11.65 4.78
CA ALA A 185 11.33 -11.51 6.23
C ALA A 185 9.98 -11.92 6.83
N ARG A 186 10.05 -12.37 8.09
CA ARG A 186 8.88 -12.79 8.87
C ARG A 186 8.91 -12.19 10.26
N ILE A 187 7.80 -11.58 10.69
CA ILE A 187 7.57 -11.17 12.08
C ILE A 187 6.61 -12.19 12.68
N GLY A 188 7.09 -12.93 13.69
CA GLY A 188 6.37 -14.03 14.33
C GLY A 188 5.11 -13.58 15.09
N ARG A 189 4.33 -14.53 15.57
CA ARG A 189 3.08 -14.29 16.30
C ARG A 189 3.33 -13.46 17.55
N HIS A 190 2.52 -12.41 17.74
CA HIS A 190 2.62 -11.50 18.90
C HIS A 190 4.03 -10.90 19.09
N ALA A 191 4.89 -11.00 18.10
CA ALA A 191 6.19 -10.34 18.13
C ALA A 191 6.03 -8.83 17.88
N ARG A 192 6.94 -8.05 18.46
CA ARG A 192 6.94 -6.59 18.35
C ARG A 192 8.25 -6.11 17.75
N VAL A 193 8.14 -5.35 16.68
CA VAL A 193 9.27 -4.62 16.09
C VAL A 193 9.10 -3.15 16.46
N GLY A 194 10.08 -2.58 17.15
CA GLY A 194 10.06 -1.22 17.67
C GLY A 194 10.09 -0.14 16.56
N PRO A 195 9.90 1.14 16.93
CA PRO A 195 9.91 2.25 15.97
C PRO A 195 11.25 2.38 15.23
N GLY A 196 11.21 2.80 13.96
CA GLY A 196 12.39 3.05 13.15
C GLY A 196 13.30 1.85 12.91
N SER A 197 12.81 0.65 13.16
CA SER A 197 13.59 -0.58 13.04
C SER A 197 13.63 -1.11 11.63
N LEU A 198 14.71 -1.81 11.28
CA LEU A 198 14.90 -2.47 9.99
C LEU A 198 15.01 -3.98 10.17
N VAL A 199 13.98 -4.71 9.72
CA VAL A 199 14.00 -6.18 9.59
C VAL A 199 14.66 -6.51 8.27
N MET A 200 15.81 -7.17 8.33
CA MET A 200 16.63 -7.47 7.16
C MET A 200 16.00 -8.55 6.27
N ARG A 201 16.49 -8.65 5.04
CA ARG A 201 16.06 -9.68 4.09
C ARG A 201 16.24 -11.09 4.69
N GLY A 202 15.16 -11.88 4.65
CA GLY A 202 15.17 -13.26 5.16
C GLY A 202 15.21 -13.38 6.68
N GLU A 203 15.14 -12.27 7.40
CA GLU A 203 15.20 -12.30 8.87
C GLU A 203 13.88 -12.76 9.46
N HIS A 204 13.99 -13.53 10.54
CA HIS A 204 12.83 -14.02 11.27
C HIS A 204 12.85 -13.51 12.72
N VAL A 205 11.87 -12.66 13.05
CA VAL A 205 11.62 -12.24 14.43
C VAL A 205 10.79 -13.34 15.12
N PRO A 206 11.30 -14.00 16.19
CA PRO A 206 10.62 -15.11 16.82
C PRO A 206 9.30 -14.71 17.49
N ASP A 207 8.39 -15.68 17.65
CA ASP A 207 7.09 -15.49 18.28
C ASP A 207 7.22 -14.91 19.68
N GLY A 208 6.37 -13.93 20.01
CA GLY A 208 6.28 -13.34 21.36
C GLY A 208 7.48 -12.49 21.80
N THR A 209 8.44 -12.25 20.92
CA THR A 209 9.64 -11.47 21.23
C THR A 209 9.50 -10.00 20.83
N SER A 210 10.31 -9.14 21.44
CA SER A 210 10.39 -7.73 21.08
C SER A 210 11.78 -7.40 20.54
N TRP A 211 11.84 -6.67 19.44
CA TRP A 211 13.07 -6.34 18.72
C TRP A 211 13.07 -4.87 18.30
N VAL A 212 14.24 -4.24 18.28
CA VAL A 212 14.41 -2.83 17.90
C VAL A 212 15.77 -2.57 17.29
N GLY A 213 15.87 -1.56 16.46
CA GLY A 213 17.14 -1.07 15.91
C GLY A 213 17.27 -1.22 14.41
N ASN A 214 18.42 -0.76 13.88
CA ASN A 214 18.77 -0.82 12.46
C ASN A 214 20.26 -1.21 12.30
N PRO A 215 20.57 -2.47 11.99
CA PRO A 215 19.65 -3.63 11.91
C PRO A 215 19.02 -3.96 13.27
N ILE A 216 17.90 -4.74 13.24
CA ILE A 216 17.21 -5.10 14.48
C ILE A 216 18.02 -6.05 15.35
N GLY A 217 17.80 -5.95 16.69
CA GLY A 217 18.26 -6.89 17.69
C GLY A 217 17.23 -7.04 18.81
N PRO A 218 17.40 -8.00 19.72
CA PRO A 218 16.50 -8.17 20.86
C PRO A 218 16.32 -6.86 21.64
N TRP A 219 15.08 -6.49 21.93
CA TRP A 219 14.75 -5.31 22.72
C TRP A 219 14.90 -5.63 24.20
N THR A 220 15.98 -5.15 24.80
CA THR A 220 16.23 -5.31 26.23
C THR A 220 15.60 -4.16 27.01
N ASP A 221 15.27 -4.36 28.29
CA ASP A 221 14.63 -3.35 29.15
C ASP A 221 15.41 -2.03 29.21
N ALA A 222 16.73 -2.05 28.98
CA ALA A 222 17.57 -0.85 28.92
C ALA A 222 17.26 0.08 27.71
N THR A 223 16.58 -0.44 26.70
CA THR A 223 16.20 0.29 25.48
C THR A 223 14.68 0.51 25.37
N ALA A 224 13.89 -0.01 26.32
CA ALA A 224 12.46 0.18 26.33
C ALA A 224 12.13 1.64 26.71
N PRO A 225 11.29 2.36 25.96
CA PRO A 225 10.77 3.66 26.40
C PRO A 225 9.92 3.47 27.66
N ALA A 226 10.10 4.36 28.61
CA ALA A 226 9.31 4.42 29.85
C ALA A 226 7.83 4.72 29.59
#